data_4bf2afd1eb5a4cdf75813e4923e1e973
#
_entry.id   4bf2afd1eb5a4cdf75813e4923e1e973
#
_cell.length_a   1.000
_cell.length_b   1.000
_cell.length_c   1.000
_cell.angle_alpha   90.00
_cell.angle_beta   90.00
_cell.angle_gamma   90.00
#
_symmetry.space_group_name_H-M   'P 1'
#
loop_
_entity.id
_entity.type
_entity.pdbx_description
1 polymer ?
#
loop_
_entity_poly.entity_id
_entity_poly.type
_entity_poly.pdbx_seq_one_letter_code
_entity_poly.pdbx_strand_id
1 'polypeptide(L)'
;MAITAAPYGARPIGTLSSSGSFTGLTRHLPIITTYDTLISNGDFVSVHTDGTIIKNTGTTALGAVGIFMGCSYTDPTSKQKTFSNFWPADNAATDAMAYVLDDPFVLIQMQADEAMNTTDRGLNAAVVVTAGSATFGKSKNALDGSTPAVTATLPLRIIGFVDGPKSLPPKGTTASDAFPDVIVKFNAASSFTVSPHMYLNCLGV
;
A
#
# COMPACT_ATOMS: atom_id res chain seq x y z
N MET A 1 -18.15 -17.36 12.43
CA MET A 1 -17.76 -16.11 13.16
C MET A 1 -17.81 -15.01 12.10
N ALA A 2 -18.58 -13.95 12.30
CA ALA A 2 -18.65 -12.88 11.30
C ALA A 2 -17.30 -12.14 11.28
N ILE A 3 -16.70 -12.03 10.11
CA ILE A 3 -15.47 -11.26 9.92
C ILE A 3 -15.88 -9.79 9.83
N THR A 4 -15.21 -8.96 10.62
CA THR A 4 -15.48 -7.52 10.67
C THR A 4 -14.49 -6.78 9.79
N ALA A 5 -14.95 -5.74 9.10
CA ALA A 5 -14.06 -4.83 8.39
C ALA A 5 -13.05 -4.20 9.36
N ALA A 6 -11.79 -4.55 9.19
CA ALA A 6 -10.68 -4.03 9.97
C ALA A 6 -9.43 -3.86 9.08
N PRO A 7 -9.51 -3.03 8.02
CA PRO A 7 -8.42 -2.87 7.09
C PRO A 7 -7.17 -2.32 7.80
N TYR A 8 -6.02 -2.80 7.37
CA TYR A 8 -4.73 -2.51 7.99
C TYR A 8 -3.68 -1.97 7.00
N GLY A 9 -4.12 -1.64 5.78
CA GLY A 9 -3.25 -1.13 4.73
C GLY A 9 -2.47 -2.20 3.98
N ALA A 10 -1.45 -1.77 3.27
CA ALA A 10 -0.55 -2.63 2.51
C ALA A 10 0.49 -3.27 3.45
N ARG A 11 0.42 -4.59 3.63
CA ARG A 11 1.39 -5.35 4.42
C ARG A 11 2.28 -6.17 3.49
N PRO A 12 3.57 -5.88 3.37
CA PRO A 12 4.47 -6.69 2.58
C PRO A 12 4.70 -8.05 3.24
N ILE A 13 4.59 -9.13 2.46
CA ILE A 13 4.73 -10.51 2.94
C ILE A 13 5.78 -11.31 2.18
N GLY A 14 6.21 -10.86 1.01
CA GLY A 14 7.14 -11.60 0.18
C GLY A 14 7.48 -10.87 -1.09
N THR A 15 8.13 -11.56 -2.02
CA THR A 15 8.42 -11.06 -3.36
C THR A 15 8.14 -12.15 -4.40
N LEU A 16 7.82 -11.74 -5.62
CA LEU A 16 7.72 -12.64 -6.78
C LEU A 16 9.08 -13.07 -7.33
N SER A 17 10.18 -12.63 -6.76
CA SER A 17 11.50 -13.05 -7.18
C SER A 17 11.66 -14.56 -7.10
N SER A 18 12.37 -15.13 -8.07
CA SER A 18 12.65 -16.58 -8.13
C SER A 18 13.43 -17.10 -6.92
N SER A 19 14.14 -16.24 -6.19
CA SER A 19 14.83 -16.61 -4.95
C SER A 19 13.88 -16.82 -3.76
N GLY A 20 12.63 -16.34 -3.86
CA GLY A 20 11.63 -16.42 -2.80
C GLY A 20 11.99 -15.71 -1.49
N SER A 21 13.18 -15.16 -1.38
CA SER A 21 13.64 -14.47 -0.18
C SER A 21 13.17 -13.03 -0.15
N PHE A 22 12.40 -12.68 0.86
CA PHE A 22 11.98 -11.31 1.14
C PHE A 22 12.90 -10.70 2.19
N THR A 23 13.63 -9.67 1.82
CA THR A 23 14.58 -9.00 2.71
C THR A 23 14.00 -7.78 3.41
N GLY A 24 12.86 -7.26 2.93
CA GLY A 24 12.24 -6.05 3.48
C GLY A 24 13.13 -4.80 3.36
N LEU A 25 13.99 -4.75 2.35
CA LEU A 25 14.88 -3.61 2.13
C LEU A 25 14.07 -2.34 1.89
N THR A 26 14.32 -1.34 2.72
CA THR A 26 13.70 -0.02 2.60
C THR A 26 14.72 1.00 2.11
N ARG A 27 14.24 1.93 1.30
CA ARG A 27 14.97 3.12 0.90
C ARG A 27 14.60 4.29 1.79
N HIS A 28 15.58 5.16 2.08
CA HIS A 28 15.34 6.38 2.86
C HIS A 28 15.11 7.54 1.89
N LEU A 29 13.92 8.09 1.90
CA LEU A 29 13.53 9.19 1.01
C LEU A 29 13.02 10.37 1.85
N PRO A 30 13.34 11.62 1.47
CA PRO A 30 12.92 12.78 2.24
C PRO A 30 11.40 12.97 2.16
N ILE A 31 10.77 13.33 3.27
CA ILE A 31 9.37 13.78 3.31
C ILE A 31 9.37 15.28 3.03
N ILE A 32 8.36 15.74 2.26
CA ILE A 32 8.21 17.18 1.99
C ILE A 32 8.11 17.99 3.29
N THR A 33 8.85 19.06 3.35
CA THR A 33 8.88 19.95 4.54
C THR A 33 7.49 20.51 4.81
N THR A 34 7.09 20.56 6.08
CA THR A 34 5.76 21.03 6.52
C THR A 34 4.58 20.23 5.94
N TYR A 35 4.79 18.92 5.68
CA TYR A 35 3.71 18.07 5.20
C TYR A 35 2.65 17.86 6.29
N ASP A 36 1.45 18.36 6.02
CA ASP A 36 0.33 18.42 6.96
C ASP A 36 -0.54 17.16 7.00
N THR A 37 -0.25 16.20 6.13
CA THR A 37 -1.07 14.99 6.02
C THR A 37 -0.41 13.81 6.73
N LEU A 38 -1.19 13.09 7.52
CA LEU A 38 -0.78 11.85 8.18
C LEU A 38 -0.39 10.79 7.13
N ILE A 39 0.83 10.23 7.27
CA ILE A 39 1.24 9.03 6.53
C ILE A 39 1.37 7.89 7.53
N SER A 40 0.57 6.86 7.37
CA SER A 40 0.54 5.71 8.26
C SER A 40 1.32 4.52 7.71
N ASN A 41 1.83 3.68 8.59
CA ASN A 41 2.46 2.42 8.17
C ASN A 41 1.49 1.58 7.33
N GLY A 42 1.92 1.17 6.13
CA GLY A 42 1.08 0.49 5.16
C GLY A 42 0.32 1.42 4.19
N ASP A 43 0.55 2.74 4.23
CA ASP A 43 0.07 3.63 3.17
C ASP A 43 0.96 3.54 1.93
N PHE A 44 0.36 3.71 0.77
CA PHE A 44 1.10 3.94 -0.47
C PHE A 44 1.62 5.38 -0.51
N VAL A 45 2.83 5.57 -1.00
CA VAL A 45 3.47 6.88 -1.12
C VAL A 45 3.95 7.13 -2.54
N SER A 46 3.98 8.40 -2.93
CA SER A 46 4.44 8.86 -4.24
C SER A 46 5.57 9.86 -4.08
N VAL A 47 6.34 10.04 -5.14
CA VAL A 47 7.30 11.14 -5.23
C VAL A 47 6.56 12.39 -5.72
N HIS A 48 6.75 13.47 -5.00
CA HIS A 48 6.31 14.80 -5.40
C HIS A 48 7.27 15.40 -6.45
N THR A 49 6.86 16.44 -7.16
CA THR A 49 7.65 17.09 -8.22
C THR A 49 8.99 17.66 -7.76
N ASP A 50 9.16 17.89 -6.46
CA ASP A 50 10.43 18.33 -5.83
C ASP A 50 11.33 17.17 -5.38
N GLY A 51 10.96 15.91 -5.69
CA GLY A 51 11.71 14.71 -5.32
C GLY A 51 11.46 14.21 -3.89
N THR A 52 10.53 14.80 -3.16
CA THR A 52 10.16 14.38 -1.80
C THR A 52 8.99 13.40 -1.79
N ILE A 53 8.73 12.76 -0.66
CA ILE A 53 7.65 11.78 -0.49
C ILE A 53 6.40 12.44 0.07
N ILE A 54 5.27 12.10 -0.53
CA ILE A 54 3.92 12.43 -0.08
C ILE A 54 3.05 11.18 -0.02
N LYS A 55 1.95 11.24 0.74
CA LYS A 55 0.93 10.18 0.74
C LYS A 55 0.26 10.11 -0.62
N ASN A 56 0.16 8.90 -1.17
CA ASN A 56 -0.64 8.68 -2.37
C ASN A 56 -2.12 8.53 -2.00
N THR A 57 -2.98 9.27 -2.68
CA THR A 57 -4.44 9.24 -2.50
C THR A 57 -5.18 8.68 -3.72
N GLY A 58 -4.44 8.17 -4.71
CA GLY A 58 -5.02 7.55 -5.90
C GLY A 58 -5.70 6.23 -5.57
N THR A 59 -6.86 6.01 -6.16
CA THR A 59 -7.65 4.77 -5.99
C THR A 59 -7.51 3.86 -7.21
N THR A 60 -7.86 4.34 -8.39
CA THR A 60 -7.80 3.60 -9.66
C THR A 60 -6.53 3.88 -10.46
N ALA A 61 -5.85 4.99 -10.18
CA ALA A 61 -4.57 5.37 -10.74
C ALA A 61 -3.59 5.64 -9.58
N LEU A 62 -2.77 4.64 -9.25
CA LEU A 62 -1.84 4.68 -8.14
C LEU A 62 -0.42 4.90 -8.70
N GLY A 63 0.05 6.12 -8.76
CA GLY A 63 1.45 6.42 -9.11
C GLY A 63 2.37 6.29 -7.88
N ALA A 64 2.39 5.12 -7.25
CA ALA A 64 3.15 4.92 -6.02
C ALA A 64 4.62 4.59 -6.28
N VAL A 65 5.52 5.09 -5.43
CA VAL A 65 6.92 4.64 -5.39
C VAL A 65 7.08 3.40 -4.51
N GLY A 66 6.17 3.18 -3.58
CA GLY A 66 6.22 2.03 -2.68
C GLY A 66 5.28 2.15 -1.49
N ILE A 67 5.60 1.36 -0.46
CA ILE A 67 4.83 1.27 0.79
C ILE A 67 5.62 1.97 1.90
N PHE A 68 4.95 2.84 2.64
CA PHE A 68 5.53 3.51 3.79
C PHE A 68 5.62 2.57 5.00
N MET A 69 6.83 2.40 5.53
CA MET A 69 7.11 1.50 6.65
C MET A 69 7.38 2.24 7.96
N GLY A 70 7.60 3.56 7.88
CA GLY A 70 7.92 4.42 9.02
C GLY A 70 8.78 5.59 8.60
N CYS A 71 9.19 6.40 9.56
CA CYS A 71 10.05 7.56 9.33
C CYS A 71 10.96 7.87 10.52
N SER A 72 11.93 8.72 10.26
CA SER A 72 12.71 9.37 11.30
C SER A 72 12.76 10.88 11.07
N TYR A 73 12.70 11.64 12.13
CA TYR A 73 12.76 13.10 12.11
C TYR A 73 13.26 13.64 13.45
N THR A 74 13.72 14.88 13.46
CA THR A 74 14.03 15.57 14.73
C THR A 74 12.76 16.29 15.19
N ASP A 75 12.26 15.89 16.35
CA ASP A 75 11.08 16.51 16.94
C ASP A 75 11.29 18.00 17.14
N PRO A 76 10.43 18.86 16.56
CA PRO A 76 10.62 20.33 16.65
C PRO A 76 10.57 20.88 18.08
N THR A 77 9.89 20.17 18.99
CA THR A 77 9.71 20.58 20.38
C THR A 77 10.85 20.08 21.27
N SER A 78 11.07 18.77 21.31
CA SER A 78 12.08 18.15 22.18
C SER A 78 13.50 18.23 21.64
N LYS A 79 13.68 18.55 20.35
CA LYS A 79 14.96 18.54 19.62
C LYS A 79 15.66 17.19 19.60
N GLN A 80 14.92 16.11 19.84
CA GLN A 80 15.44 14.74 19.84
C GLN A 80 15.12 14.03 18.52
N LYS A 81 16.06 13.20 18.05
CA LYS A 81 15.81 12.33 16.89
C LYS A 81 14.80 11.27 17.28
N THR A 82 13.68 11.24 16.56
CA THR A 82 12.54 10.35 16.78
C THR A 82 12.40 9.39 15.62
N PHE A 83 12.18 8.11 15.95
CA PHE A 83 11.82 7.06 14.99
C PHE A 83 10.36 6.70 15.21
N SER A 84 9.56 6.80 14.18
CA SER A 84 8.12 6.58 14.25
C SER A 84 7.65 5.64 13.15
N ASN A 85 6.63 4.85 13.43
CA ASN A 85 5.96 4.02 12.43
C ASN A 85 4.97 4.82 11.57
N PHE A 86 4.77 6.09 11.82
CA PHE A 86 3.93 6.99 11.05
C PHE A 86 4.50 8.41 11.05
N TRP A 87 4.17 9.18 10.04
CA TRP A 87 4.41 10.61 9.99
C TRP A 87 3.18 11.33 10.53
N PRO A 88 3.30 12.08 11.64
CA PRO A 88 2.17 12.85 12.17
C PRO A 88 1.85 14.04 11.26
N ALA A 89 0.56 14.35 11.14
CA ALA A 89 0.13 15.57 10.47
C ALA A 89 0.69 16.82 11.17
N ASP A 90 0.85 17.90 10.41
CA ASP A 90 1.31 19.22 10.90
C ASP A 90 2.67 19.20 11.61
N ASN A 91 3.53 18.25 11.28
CA ASN A 91 4.87 18.19 11.85
C ASN A 91 5.82 19.16 11.12
N ALA A 92 6.41 20.10 11.84
CA ALA A 92 7.32 21.11 11.32
C ALA A 92 8.79 20.65 11.20
N ALA A 93 9.07 19.34 11.31
CA ALA A 93 10.41 18.82 11.13
C ALA A 93 10.89 19.01 9.68
N THR A 94 12.14 19.41 9.51
CA THR A 94 12.75 19.70 8.20
C THR A 94 13.71 18.60 7.73
N ASP A 95 14.05 17.65 8.60
CA ASP A 95 15.00 16.57 8.37
C ASP A 95 14.33 15.19 8.30
N ALA A 96 13.05 15.17 7.96
CA ALA A 96 12.27 13.96 7.95
C ALA A 96 12.65 13.02 6.78
N MET A 97 12.87 11.75 7.13
CA MET A 97 13.19 10.69 6.18
C MET A 97 12.17 9.56 6.32
N ALA A 98 11.48 9.23 5.23
CA ALA A 98 10.59 8.07 5.14
C ALA A 98 11.38 6.79 4.85
N TYR A 99 10.99 5.70 5.48
CA TYR A 99 11.44 4.35 5.14
C TYR A 99 10.41 3.75 4.18
N VAL A 100 10.76 3.64 2.91
CA VAL A 100 9.86 3.19 1.85
C VAL A 100 10.34 1.86 1.31
N LEU A 101 9.44 0.87 1.31
CA LEU A 101 9.66 -0.38 0.60
C LEU A 101 9.27 -0.17 -0.86
N ASP A 102 10.26 -0.01 -1.73
CA ASP A 102 10.11 0.41 -3.12
C ASP A 102 10.32 -0.72 -4.15
N ASP A 103 10.19 -1.97 -3.73
CA ASP A 103 10.26 -3.14 -4.63
C ASP A 103 8.95 -3.28 -5.43
N PRO A 104 8.97 -3.12 -6.77
CA PRO A 104 7.78 -3.27 -7.60
C PRO A 104 7.24 -4.71 -7.67
N PHE A 105 8.03 -5.70 -7.27
CA PHE A 105 7.66 -7.12 -7.25
C PHE A 105 7.23 -7.63 -5.88
N VAL A 106 7.06 -6.74 -4.92
CA VAL A 106 6.61 -7.12 -3.58
C VAL A 106 5.22 -7.74 -3.61
N LEU A 107 5.04 -8.81 -2.85
CA LEU A 107 3.74 -9.38 -2.54
C LEU A 107 3.17 -8.69 -1.29
N ILE A 108 1.96 -8.22 -1.42
CA ILE A 108 1.28 -7.39 -0.42
C ILE A 108 0.03 -8.14 0.04
N GLN A 109 -0.14 -8.27 1.33
CA GLN A 109 -1.39 -8.70 1.94
C GLN A 109 -2.21 -7.47 2.29
N MET A 110 -3.48 -7.45 1.87
CA MET A 110 -4.46 -6.41 2.20
C MET A 110 -5.81 -7.06 2.48
N GLN A 111 -6.62 -6.43 3.33
CA GLN A 111 -8.01 -6.83 3.47
C GLN A 111 -8.83 -6.21 2.34
N ALA A 112 -9.72 -6.98 1.73
CA ALA A 112 -10.74 -6.45 0.84
C ALA A 112 -11.89 -5.82 1.66
N ASP A 113 -12.56 -4.83 1.09
CA ASP A 113 -13.71 -4.17 1.72
C ASP A 113 -15.05 -4.86 1.42
N GLU A 114 -15.05 -5.85 0.52
CA GLU A 114 -16.22 -6.65 0.14
C GLU A 114 -15.84 -8.12 -0.12
N ALA A 115 -16.86 -8.98 -0.19
CA ALA A 115 -16.70 -10.40 -0.55
C ALA A 115 -16.20 -10.55 -2.00
N MET A 116 -15.36 -11.55 -2.22
CA MET A 116 -14.73 -11.81 -3.51
C MET A 116 -15.02 -13.23 -3.99
N ASN A 117 -14.83 -13.49 -5.28
CA ASN A 117 -15.02 -14.79 -5.91
C ASN A 117 -13.69 -15.43 -6.34
N THR A 118 -13.71 -16.74 -6.59
CA THR A 118 -12.55 -17.47 -7.13
C THR A 118 -12.10 -16.96 -8.50
N THR A 119 -13.04 -16.42 -9.28
CA THR A 119 -12.81 -15.84 -10.61
C THR A 119 -12.04 -14.53 -10.57
N ASP A 120 -11.95 -13.87 -9.40
CA ASP A 120 -11.24 -12.60 -9.24
C ASP A 120 -9.71 -12.80 -9.17
N ARG A 121 -9.25 -14.05 -8.98
CA ARG A 121 -7.82 -14.35 -9.04
C ARG A 121 -7.27 -14.09 -10.43
N GLY A 122 -6.22 -13.30 -10.52
CA GLY A 122 -5.59 -12.88 -11.78
C GLY A 122 -6.19 -11.60 -12.36
N LEU A 123 -7.29 -11.09 -11.82
CA LEU A 123 -7.85 -9.78 -12.18
C LEU A 123 -7.10 -8.64 -11.46
N ASN A 124 -7.33 -7.44 -11.93
CA ASN A 124 -6.81 -6.21 -11.33
C ASN A 124 -7.90 -5.54 -10.50
N ALA A 125 -7.51 -4.85 -9.43
CA ALA A 125 -8.43 -4.15 -8.55
C ALA A 125 -7.91 -2.76 -8.15
N ALA A 126 -8.83 -1.90 -7.75
CA ALA A 126 -8.55 -0.59 -7.20
C ALA A 126 -8.20 -0.65 -5.70
N VAL A 127 -7.82 0.48 -5.14
CA VAL A 127 -7.55 0.66 -3.71
C VAL A 127 -8.59 1.59 -3.12
N VAL A 128 -9.14 1.22 -1.98
CA VAL A 128 -9.93 2.13 -1.14
C VAL A 128 -8.98 2.85 -0.19
N VAL A 129 -8.84 4.16 -0.37
CA VAL A 129 -7.97 4.99 0.47
C VAL A 129 -8.78 5.55 1.62
N THR A 130 -8.41 5.17 2.83
CA THR A 130 -9.05 5.64 4.07
C THR A 130 -8.00 6.27 4.98
N ALA A 131 -8.40 7.31 5.71
CA ALA A 131 -7.52 7.96 6.68
C ALA A 131 -7.05 6.95 7.73
N GLY A 132 -5.75 6.89 7.94
CA GLY A 132 -5.12 6.02 8.93
C GLY A 132 -5.45 6.44 10.38
N SER A 133 -4.96 5.67 11.32
CA SER A 133 -5.12 5.98 12.75
C SER A 133 -3.94 6.81 13.25
N ALA A 134 -4.19 8.05 13.64
CA ALA A 134 -3.17 8.90 14.26
C ALA A 134 -2.68 8.35 15.63
N THR A 135 -3.50 7.53 16.31
CA THR A 135 -3.13 6.94 17.60
C THR A 135 -2.21 5.73 17.43
N PHE A 136 -2.49 4.87 16.46
CA PHE A 136 -1.75 3.62 16.26
C PHE A 136 -0.74 3.70 15.10
N GLY A 137 -0.80 4.74 14.29
CA GLY A 137 0.05 4.91 13.13
C GLY A 137 -0.14 3.84 12.05
N LYS A 138 -1.30 3.18 12.00
CA LYS A 138 -1.61 2.15 11.00
C LYS A 138 -2.53 2.69 9.93
N SER A 139 -2.27 2.31 8.70
CA SER A 139 -3.13 2.54 7.55
C SER A 139 -4.48 1.83 7.71
N LYS A 140 -5.49 2.36 7.04
CA LYS A 140 -6.80 1.74 6.86
C LYS A 140 -7.17 1.57 5.39
N ASN A 141 -6.17 1.59 4.52
CA ASN A 141 -6.39 1.30 3.11
C ASN A 141 -6.84 -0.16 2.94
N ALA A 142 -7.77 -0.39 2.03
CA ALA A 142 -8.30 -1.70 1.68
C ALA A 142 -8.17 -1.97 0.18
N LEU A 143 -8.28 -3.22 -0.24
CA LEU A 143 -8.50 -3.57 -1.62
C LEU A 143 -9.98 -3.39 -1.94
N ASP A 144 -10.31 -2.74 -3.05
CA ASP A 144 -11.69 -2.58 -3.49
C ASP A 144 -12.20 -3.89 -4.10
N GLY A 145 -13.01 -4.61 -3.33
CA GLY A 145 -13.57 -5.91 -3.72
C GLY A 145 -14.68 -5.83 -4.77
N SER A 146 -15.22 -4.63 -5.04
CA SER A 146 -16.24 -4.40 -6.09
C SER A 146 -15.65 -4.17 -7.49
N THR A 147 -14.34 -3.89 -7.59
CA THR A 147 -13.67 -3.48 -8.84
C THR A 147 -12.88 -4.54 -9.59
N PRO A 148 -12.78 -5.83 -9.19
CA PRO A 148 -11.98 -6.79 -9.93
C PRO A 148 -12.34 -6.85 -11.40
N ALA A 149 -11.38 -6.52 -12.28
CA ALA A 149 -11.58 -6.44 -13.71
C ALA A 149 -10.29 -6.75 -14.49
N VAL A 150 -10.44 -7.07 -15.78
CA VAL A 150 -9.31 -7.20 -16.72
C VAL A 150 -8.69 -5.85 -17.10
N THR A 151 -9.22 -4.77 -16.56
CA THR A 151 -8.78 -3.40 -16.85
C THR A 151 -7.33 -3.19 -16.45
N ALA A 152 -6.50 -2.92 -17.41
CA ALA A 152 -5.05 -2.85 -17.25
C ALA A 152 -4.56 -1.64 -16.46
N THR A 153 -5.37 -0.58 -16.34
CA THR A 153 -5.05 0.64 -15.57
C THR A 153 -5.25 0.48 -14.06
N LEU A 154 -5.96 -0.56 -13.61
CA LEU A 154 -6.14 -0.80 -12.17
C LEU A 154 -4.81 -1.16 -11.50
N PRO A 155 -4.53 -0.60 -10.31
CA PRO A 155 -3.19 -0.56 -9.76
C PRO A 155 -2.67 -1.87 -9.19
N LEU A 156 -3.53 -2.72 -8.67
CA LEU A 156 -3.12 -3.94 -7.99
C LEU A 156 -3.65 -5.17 -8.72
N ARG A 157 -2.81 -6.19 -8.87
CA ARG A 157 -3.20 -7.49 -9.41
C ARG A 157 -3.38 -8.50 -8.29
N ILE A 158 -4.52 -9.20 -8.30
CA ILE A 158 -4.85 -10.24 -7.34
C ILE A 158 -4.08 -11.51 -7.69
N ILE A 159 -3.24 -11.98 -6.76
CA ILE A 159 -2.44 -13.19 -6.90
C ILE A 159 -3.14 -14.37 -6.23
N GLY A 160 -3.75 -14.13 -5.08
CA GLY A 160 -4.41 -15.19 -4.31
C GLY A 160 -5.13 -14.66 -3.09
N PHE A 161 -5.68 -15.58 -2.34
CA PHE A 161 -6.39 -15.30 -1.08
C PHE A 161 -5.67 -15.96 0.08
N VAL A 162 -5.72 -15.34 1.24
CA VAL A 162 -5.17 -15.90 2.48
C VAL A 162 -6.22 -16.78 3.14
N ASP A 163 -5.85 -18.01 3.48
CA ASP A 163 -6.68 -18.91 4.28
C ASP A 163 -6.23 -18.86 5.75
N GLY A 164 -7.11 -18.45 6.61
CA GLY A 164 -6.78 -18.29 8.01
C GLY A 164 -8.01 -18.07 8.91
N PRO A 165 -7.82 -18.01 10.22
CA PRO A 165 -8.93 -17.95 11.19
C PRO A 165 -9.77 -16.67 11.08
N LYS A 166 -9.26 -15.65 10.40
CA LYS A 166 -9.92 -14.35 10.17
C LYS A 166 -10.14 -14.03 8.70
N SER A 167 -9.94 -15.00 7.82
CA SER A 167 -10.09 -14.80 6.38
C SER A 167 -10.49 -16.13 5.75
N LEU A 168 -11.70 -16.21 5.23
CA LEU A 168 -12.14 -17.37 4.47
C LEU A 168 -12.07 -17.04 2.97
N PRO A 169 -11.18 -17.71 2.23
CA PRO A 169 -11.08 -17.52 0.79
C PRO A 169 -12.30 -18.07 0.06
N PRO A 170 -12.60 -17.57 -1.14
CA PRO A 170 -13.67 -18.12 -1.96
C PRO A 170 -13.38 -19.57 -2.36
N LYS A 171 -14.40 -20.42 -2.37
CA LYS A 171 -14.30 -21.85 -2.76
C LYS A 171 -15.33 -22.21 -3.82
N GLY A 172 -14.88 -22.69 -4.97
CA GLY A 172 -15.76 -23.08 -6.05
C GLY A 172 -16.69 -21.95 -6.47
N THR A 173 -18.00 -22.15 -6.36
CA THR A 173 -19.04 -21.15 -6.66
C THR A 173 -19.43 -20.28 -5.45
N THR A 174 -18.86 -20.56 -4.29
CA THR A 174 -19.15 -19.81 -3.05
C THR A 174 -18.16 -18.65 -2.94
N ALA A 175 -18.69 -17.44 -2.76
CA ALA A 175 -17.87 -16.26 -2.47
C ALA A 175 -17.09 -16.41 -1.16
N SER A 176 -16.08 -15.60 -0.95
CA SER A 176 -15.35 -15.48 0.31
C SER A 176 -16.25 -14.91 1.41
N ASP A 177 -15.72 -14.85 2.62
CA ASP A 177 -16.27 -13.96 3.65
C ASP A 177 -16.34 -12.51 3.18
N ALA A 178 -17.12 -11.70 3.89
CA ALA A 178 -17.38 -10.29 3.55
C ALA A 178 -16.11 -9.43 3.40
N PHE A 179 -15.03 -9.81 4.11
CA PHE A 179 -13.78 -9.02 4.14
C PHE A 179 -12.56 -9.94 4.09
N PRO A 180 -12.31 -10.66 2.97
CA PRO A 180 -11.20 -11.60 2.89
C PRO A 180 -9.85 -10.87 2.85
N ASP A 181 -8.82 -11.52 3.37
CA ASP A 181 -7.45 -11.10 3.14
C ASP A 181 -6.96 -11.59 1.77
N VAL A 182 -6.41 -10.69 0.98
CA VAL A 182 -6.01 -10.92 -0.39
C VAL A 182 -4.51 -10.67 -0.55
N ILE A 183 -3.85 -11.52 -1.33
CA ILE A 183 -2.45 -11.31 -1.74
C ILE A 183 -2.47 -10.64 -3.10
N VAL A 184 -1.90 -9.46 -3.15
CA VAL A 184 -1.82 -8.64 -4.36
C VAL A 184 -0.38 -8.24 -4.66
N LYS A 185 -0.14 -7.77 -5.87
CA LYS A 185 1.11 -7.12 -6.27
C LYS A 185 0.80 -5.86 -7.06
N PHE A 186 1.77 -4.99 -7.23
CA PHE A 186 1.66 -3.90 -8.21
C PHE A 186 1.42 -4.48 -9.60
N ASN A 187 0.44 -3.94 -10.32
CA ASN A 187 0.16 -4.34 -11.67
C ASN A 187 1.29 -3.87 -12.61
N ALA A 188 1.55 -4.63 -13.67
CA ALA A 188 2.46 -4.17 -14.72
C ALA A 188 1.78 -3.09 -15.57
N ALA A 189 2.55 -2.13 -16.05
CA ALA A 189 2.03 -1.14 -16.99
C ALA A 189 1.50 -1.83 -18.27
N SER A 190 0.28 -1.49 -18.64
CA SER A 190 -0.28 -1.90 -19.95
C SER A 190 0.02 -0.90 -21.05
N SER A 191 0.46 0.29 -20.67
CA SER A 191 0.79 1.41 -21.55
C SER A 191 2.00 2.13 -20.99
N PHE A 192 2.78 2.74 -21.87
CA PHE A 192 3.96 3.54 -21.51
C PHE A 192 3.65 4.76 -20.64
N THR A 193 2.38 5.06 -20.42
CA THR A 193 1.94 6.31 -19.74
C THR A 193 1.45 6.12 -18.32
N VAL A 194 1.04 4.93 -17.91
CA VAL A 194 0.47 4.72 -16.56
C VAL A 194 0.93 3.38 -16.00
N SER A 195 1.89 3.43 -15.10
CA SER A 195 2.23 2.30 -14.23
C SER A 195 1.80 2.61 -12.81
N PRO A 196 1.20 1.67 -12.10
CA PRO A 196 0.85 1.85 -10.69
C PRO A 196 2.08 1.93 -9.78
N HIS A 197 3.23 1.49 -10.26
CA HIS A 197 4.51 1.66 -9.56
C HIS A 197 5.43 2.55 -10.39
N MET A 198 5.97 3.59 -9.77
CA MET A 198 6.74 4.65 -10.42
C MET A 198 7.96 4.12 -11.18
N TYR A 199 8.68 3.16 -10.63
CA TYR A 199 9.88 2.58 -11.29
C TYR A 199 9.57 1.66 -12.47
N LEU A 200 8.31 1.29 -12.67
CA LEU A 200 7.85 0.59 -13.87
C LEU A 200 7.31 1.57 -14.93
N ASN A 201 7.24 2.86 -14.62
CA ASN A 201 6.81 3.90 -15.54
C ASN A 201 8.00 4.39 -16.37
N CYS A 202 7.89 4.31 -17.69
CA CYS A 202 8.96 4.73 -18.60
C CYS A 202 9.03 6.26 -18.84
N LEU A 203 8.03 7.01 -18.37
CA LEU A 203 8.00 8.48 -18.54
C LEU A 203 8.56 9.24 -17.31
N GLY A 204 8.87 8.56 -16.24
CA GLY A 204 9.30 9.20 -14.99
C GLY A 204 8.12 9.85 -14.21
N VAL A 205 8.41 10.86 -13.42
CA VAL A 205 7.47 11.58 -12.54
C VAL A 205 6.89 12.78 -13.26
#